data_319b3b4c67d6fb5e6448121de8408b4f
#
_entry.id   319b3b4c67d6fb5e6448121de8408b4f
#
_cell.length_a   1.000
_cell.length_b   1.000
_cell.length_c   1.000
_cell.angle_alpha   90.00
_cell.angle_beta   90.00
_cell.angle_gamma   90.00
#
_symmetry.space_group_name_H-M   'P 1'
#
loop_
_entity.id
_entity.type
_entity.pdbx_description
1 polymer ?
#
loop_
_entity_poly.entity_id
_entity_poly.type
_entity_poly.pdbx_seq_one_letter_code
_entity_poly.pdbx_strand_id
1 'polypeptide(L)'
;LPAQADNGIIIFGDDMKITFIADTHYYSKTLGTSGKAYELRSGSDQKCLAETAEIIDAAFEKIAASDTDAVFILGDVSNDGERVSHIEFREKLYELKKKKPVYLITATHDWCCDENPRRFEGDKTFHDVPVMKSSELPEFYKDFGPEQAADSFITDIGTICYTINLSDKVRVLCLNDDKNENDHAGFTPECRKWIVKQLENAKRDGALMIGIEHHLLVPHISPLITGGSTCVENREEVASFFADNGLRYMFVGHSHIQNTDYFRSASGNKITEVNVGSLCGYPAPIVNVTVNDDNTLSYEVEHLEKFTLNGKETDAQSFLAKHACDLIFNLTKCREKQDFIERADALNLNGEELGKYWFMIKPFVRKIDTALVWDVYKLLRSLGLTKGVSKADAMKFRYKPLREMIGEIWLSVLDGTVNPHPRDSAYYRVVMCALSAPSRIAKNNTDLRKLTLAGDNILTGGEINNQKARI
;
A
#
# COMPACT_ATOMS: atom_id res chain seq x y z
N LEU A 1 34.39 -13.70 -35.83
CA LEU A 1 34.02 -14.34 -34.56
C LEU A 1 33.33 -13.28 -33.71
N PRO A 2 32.05 -13.41 -33.34
CA PRO A 2 31.39 -12.47 -32.43
C PRO A 2 31.89 -12.72 -31.01
N ALA A 3 32.16 -11.65 -30.28
CA ALA A 3 32.52 -11.65 -28.87
C ALA A 3 31.39 -12.28 -28.06
N GLN A 4 31.71 -13.24 -27.20
CA GLN A 4 30.86 -13.75 -26.16
C GLN A 4 30.51 -12.58 -25.21
N ALA A 5 29.24 -12.36 -24.97
CA ALA A 5 28.78 -11.54 -23.87
C ALA A 5 29.18 -12.23 -22.55
N ASP A 6 30.08 -11.62 -21.81
CA ASP A 6 30.35 -11.99 -20.43
C ASP A 6 29.06 -11.77 -19.64
N ASN A 7 28.50 -12.85 -19.12
CA ASN A 7 27.49 -12.76 -18.04
C ASN A 7 28.22 -12.24 -16.80
N GLY A 8 28.30 -10.93 -16.69
CA GLY A 8 28.91 -10.26 -15.54
C GLY A 8 28.09 -10.56 -14.28
N ILE A 9 28.59 -11.54 -13.51
CA ILE A 9 28.12 -11.68 -12.09
C ILE A 9 28.59 -10.42 -11.39
N ILE A 10 27.65 -9.57 -11.01
CA ILE A 10 27.92 -8.44 -10.12
C ILE A 10 28.21 -9.05 -8.75
N ILE A 11 29.48 -8.97 -8.31
CA ILE A 11 29.88 -9.42 -6.95
C ILE A 11 29.44 -8.31 -6.00
N PHE A 12 28.32 -8.50 -5.34
CA PHE A 12 27.86 -7.65 -4.24
C PHE A 12 28.71 -7.94 -2.97
N GLY A 13 28.86 -6.93 -2.09
CA GLY A 13 29.49 -7.09 -0.77
C GLY A 13 28.71 -8.07 0.14
N ASP A 14 29.22 -8.33 1.34
CA ASP A 14 28.69 -9.36 2.25
C ASP A 14 27.22 -9.14 2.67
N ASP A 15 26.69 -7.89 2.64
CA ASP A 15 25.31 -7.53 2.96
C ASP A 15 24.59 -6.97 1.73
N MET A 16 23.72 -7.77 1.09
CA MET A 16 22.93 -7.31 -0.05
C MET A 16 21.82 -6.36 0.39
N LYS A 17 21.71 -5.21 -0.27
CA LYS A 17 20.71 -4.18 -0.02
C LYS A 17 19.72 -4.05 -1.17
N ILE A 18 18.44 -4.12 -0.86
CA ILE A 18 17.34 -4.09 -1.83
C ILE A 18 16.37 -2.99 -1.42
N THR A 19 15.95 -2.15 -2.36
CA THR A 19 14.92 -1.13 -2.12
C THR A 19 13.62 -1.54 -2.80
N PHE A 20 12.51 -1.45 -2.07
CA PHE A 20 11.16 -1.68 -2.56
C PHE A 20 10.36 -0.39 -2.52
N ILE A 21 9.62 -0.11 -3.59
CA ILE A 21 8.60 0.94 -3.70
C ILE A 21 7.37 0.35 -4.38
N ALA A 22 6.19 0.92 -4.13
CA ALA A 22 4.93 0.41 -4.67
C ALA A 22 4.02 1.54 -5.14
N ASP A 23 3.05 1.19 -5.95
CA ASP A 23 1.89 2.04 -6.24
C ASP A 23 2.30 3.45 -6.65
N THR A 24 3.15 3.54 -7.67
CA THR A 24 3.65 4.82 -8.20
C THR A 24 2.56 5.57 -8.96
N HIS A 25 1.59 4.86 -9.52
CA HIS A 25 0.42 5.39 -10.20
C HIS A 25 0.72 6.61 -11.06
N TYR A 26 1.77 6.52 -11.85
CA TYR A 26 2.18 7.64 -12.69
C TYR A 26 1.00 8.13 -13.54
N TYR A 27 0.73 9.41 -13.44
CA TYR A 27 -0.34 10.07 -14.17
C TYR A 27 0.24 11.15 -15.09
N SER A 28 0.06 10.99 -16.40
CA SER A 28 0.51 11.99 -17.37
C SER A 28 -0.33 13.27 -17.27
N LYS A 29 0.34 14.40 -17.08
CA LYS A 29 -0.33 15.72 -17.04
C LYS A 29 -1.07 16.07 -18.33
N THR A 30 -0.76 15.39 -19.44
CA THR A 30 -1.46 15.56 -20.71
C THR A 30 -2.91 15.09 -20.67
N LEU A 31 -3.26 14.26 -19.68
CA LEU A 31 -4.62 13.79 -19.42
C LEU A 31 -5.50 14.83 -18.69
N GLY A 32 -4.92 15.98 -18.31
CA GLY A 32 -5.62 17.08 -17.66
C GLY A 32 -5.51 17.05 -16.14
N THR A 33 -5.07 18.17 -15.55
CA THR A 33 -4.82 18.34 -14.11
C THR A 33 -5.57 19.53 -13.53
N SER A 34 -6.65 19.97 -14.16
CA SER A 34 -7.42 21.11 -13.72
C SER A 34 -8.87 21.03 -14.16
N GLY A 35 -9.73 21.86 -13.56
CA GLY A 35 -11.16 21.91 -13.81
C GLY A 35 -11.95 21.02 -12.87
N LYS A 36 -13.27 21.25 -12.82
CA LYS A 36 -14.15 20.63 -11.83
C LYS A 36 -14.15 19.09 -11.87
N ALA A 37 -14.05 18.50 -13.07
CA ALA A 37 -14.05 17.05 -13.22
C ALA A 37 -12.76 16.44 -12.60
N TYR A 38 -11.59 17.04 -12.86
CA TYR A 38 -10.34 16.63 -12.25
C TYR A 38 -10.35 16.85 -10.74
N GLU A 39 -10.83 18.00 -10.24
CA GLU A 39 -10.90 18.30 -8.81
C GLU A 39 -11.78 17.29 -8.05
N LEU A 40 -12.89 16.84 -8.64
CA LEU A 40 -13.73 15.78 -8.07
C LEU A 40 -12.97 14.45 -8.00
N ARG A 41 -12.27 14.08 -9.06
CA ARG A 41 -11.48 12.84 -9.08
C ARG A 41 -10.34 12.89 -8.08
N SER A 42 -9.50 13.91 -8.15
CA SER A 42 -8.37 14.10 -7.23
C SER A 42 -8.80 14.22 -5.76
N GLY A 43 -9.95 14.86 -5.51
CA GLY A 43 -10.52 14.98 -4.16
C GLY A 43 -11.12 13.70 -3.59
N SER A 44 -11.16 12.60 -4.34
CA SER A 44 -11.58 11.26 -3.90
C SER A 44 -10.49 10.20 -4.09
N ASP A 45 -9.31 10.57 -4.54
CA ASP A 45 -8.19 9.65 -4.77
C ASP A 45 -7.12 9.79 -3.68
N GLN A 46 -6.59 8.67 -3.21
CA GLN A 46 -5.49 8.68 -2.24
C GLN A 46 -4.18 9.20 -2.83
N LYS A 47 -4.03 9.12 -4.16
CA LYS A 47 -2.85 9.54 -4.90
C LYS A 47 -2.89 11.02 -5.24
N CYS A 48 -1.75 11.70 -5.13
CA CYS A 48 -1.58 13.08 -5.60
C CYS A 48 -1.33 13.07 -7.11
N LEU A 49 -2.39 12.85 -7.92
CA LEU A 49 -2.29 12.54 -9.35
C LEU A 49 -1.48 13.58 -10.15
N ALA A 50 -1.74 14.87 -9.95
CA ALA A 50 -1.05 15.94 -10.69
C ALA A 50 0.45 16.04 -10.34
N GLU A 51 0.85 15.53 -9.19
CA GLU A 51 2.21 15.63 -8.64
C GLU A 51 3.00 14.32 -8.72
N THR A 52 2.42 13.25 -9.30
CA THR A 52 3.09 11.94 -9.37
C THR A 52 4.46 12.01 -10.04
N ALA A 53 4.58 12.81 -11.11
CA ALA A 53 5.84 12.96 -11.84
C ALA A 53 6.95 13.55 -10.95
N GLU A 54 6.66 14.61 -10.19
CA GLU A 54 7.61 15.31 -9.33
C GLU A 54 7.96 14.48 -8.08
N ILE A 55 6.99 13.76 -7.52
CA ILE A 55 7.19 12.87 -6.38
C ILE A 55 8.11 11.70 -6.78
N ILE A 56 7.84 11.07 -7.94
CA ILE A 56 8.64 9.97 -8.46
C ILE A 56 10.08 10.44 -8.79
N ASP A 57 10.24 11.60 -9.41
CA ASP A 57 11.58 12.15 -9.71
C ASP A 57 12.40 12.33 -8.43
N ALA A 58 11.83 12.91 -7.40
CA ALA A 58 12.52 13.10 -6.11
C ALA A 58 12.85 11.76 -5.41
N ALA A 59 11.93 10.78 -5.47
CA ALA A 59 12.17 9.46 -4.92
C ALA A 59 13.27 8.72 -5.70
N PHE A 60 13.25 8.76 -7.03
CA PHE A 60 14.26 8.13 -7.87
C PHE A 60 15.63 8.77 -7.72
N GLU A 61 15.71 10.09 -7.54
CA GLU A 61 16.95 10.79 -7.23
C GLU A 61 17.52 10.33 -5.87
N LYS A 62 16.68 10.22 -4.83
CA LYS A 62 17.06 9.70 -3.51
C LYS A 62 17.56 8.27 -3.59
N ILE A 63 16.84 7.38 -4.29
CA ILE A 63 17.21 5.98 -4.49
C ILE A 63 18.51 5.87 -5.30
N ALA A 64 18.69 6.65 -6.36
CA ALA A 64 19.90 6.66 -7.17
C ALA A 64 21.15 7.05 -6.38
N ALA A 65 20.99 7.90 -5.36
CA ALA A 65 22.07 8.33 -4.47
C ALA A 65 22.33 7.36 -3.30
N SER A 66 21.43 6.40 -3.02
CA SER A 66 21.57 5.43 -1.93
C SER A 66 22.61 4.34 -2.26
N ASP A 67 22.92 3.51 -1.28
CA ASP A 67 23.79 2.34 -1.42
C ASP A 67 23.06 1.03 -1.77
N THR A 68 21.80 1.13 -2.22
CA THR A 68 21.01 -0.03 -2.65
C THR A 68 21.65 -0.73 -3.87
N ASP A 69 21.62 -2.06 -3.87
CA ASP A 69 22.14 -2.90 -4.95
C ASP A 69 21.09 -3.14 -6.05
N ALA A 70 19.80 -3.13 -5.68
CA ALA A 70 18.71 -3.35 -6.61
C ALA A 70 17.43 -2.64 -6.13
N VAL A 71 16.57 -2.26 -7.09
CA VAL A 71 15.27 -1.61 -6.84
C VAL A 71 14.17 -2.47 -7.41
N PHE A 72 13.13 -2.74 -6.63
CA PHE A 72 11.92 -3.44 -7.08
C PHE A 72 10.70 -2.54 -6.93
N ILE A 73 9.86 -2.51 -7.97
CA ILE A 73 8.60 -1.77 -8.01
C ILE A 73 7.46 -2.77 -8.04
N LEU A 74 6.56 -2.68 -7.06
CA LEU A 74 5.59 -3.72 -6.71
C LEU A 74 4.22 -3.54 -7.40
N GLY A 75 4.22 -3.13 -8.66
CA GLY A 75 2.99 -2.98 -9.45
C GLY A 75 2.31 -1.62 -9.31
N ASP A 76 1.20 -1.47 -10.02
CA ASP A 76 0.43 -0.24 -10.16
C ASP A 76 1.31 0.95 -10.51
N VAL A 77 2.09 0.78 -11.59
CA VAL A 77 3.05 1.79 -12.05
C VAL A 77 2.38 2.96 -12.76
N SER A 78 1.23 2.72 -13.42
CA SER A 78 0.37 3.73 -14.04
C SER A 78 -0.94 3.91 -13.28
N ASN A 79 -1.64 5.03 -13.50
CA ASN A 79 -2.85 5.32 -12.74
C ASN A 79 -4.07 4.50 -13.21
N ASP A 80 -4.39 4.54 -14.51
CA ASP A 80 -5.51 3.78 -15.09
C ASP A 80 -5.08 3.09 -16.42
N GLY A 81 -3.82 2.58 -16.49
CA GLY A 81 -3.30 1.86 -17.65
C GLY A 81 -3.03 2.72 -18.90
N GLU A 82 -3.06 4.02 -18.77
CA GLU A 82 -2.96 4.95 -19.91
C GLU A 82 -1.59 4.80 -20.59
N ARG A 83 -1.61 4.56 -21.89
CA ARG A 83 -0.39 4.35 -22.70
C ARG A 83 0.60 5.52 -22.58
N VAL A 84 0.12 6.73 -22.50
CA VAL A 84 0.96 7.92 -22.33
C VAL A 84 1.65 7.92 -20.96
N SER A 85 0.94 7.55 -19.89
CA SER A 85 1.50 7.43 -18.55
C SER A 85 2.60 6.36 -18.50
N HIS A 86 2.41 5.20 -19.12
CA HIS A 86 3.42 4.17 -19.24
C HIS A 86 4.67 4.63 -20.00
N ILE A 87 4.51 5.35 -21.11
CA ILE A 87 5.63 5.86 -21.90
C ILE A 87 6.47 6.82 -21.06
N GLU A 88 5.84 7.82 -20.42
CA GLU A 88 6.53 8.82 -19.62
C GLU A 88 7.19 8.20 -18.38
N PHE A 89 6.51 7.25 -17.70
CA PHE A 89 7.08 6.53 -16.55
C PHE A 89 8.29 5.69 -16.96
N ARG A 90 8.22 4.99 -18.09
CA ARG A 90 9.34 4.17 -18.59
C ARG A 90 10.60 5.00 -18.85
N GLU A 91 10.46 6.23 -19.35
CA GLU A 91 11.60 7.13 -19.51
C GLU A 91 12.29 7.43 -18.16
N LYS A 92 11.50 7.64 -17.09
CA LYS A 92 12.06 7.82 -15.73
C LYS A 92 12.75 6.56 -15.22
N LEU A 93 12.21 5.38 -15.52
CA LEU A 93 12.84 4.10 -15.20
C LEU A 93 14.19 3.94 -15.89
N TYR A 94 14.33 4.34 -17.15
CA TYR A 94 15.61 4.30 -17.84
C TYR A 94 16.65 5.22 -17.20
N GLU A 95 16.24 6.39 -16.69
CA GLU A 95 17.17 7.27 -15.96
C GLU A 95 17.65 6.63 -14.65
N LEU A 96 16.74 6.02 -13.88
CA LEU A 96 17.11 5.29 -12.66
C LEU A 96 17.98 4.07 -12.97
N LYS A 97 17.66 3.32 -14.04
CA LYS A 97 18.41 2.13 -14.47
C LYS A 97 19.86 2.43 -14.84
N LYS A 98 20.19 3.65 -15.26
CA LYS A 98 21.60 4.07 -15.47
C LYS A 98 22.42 4.07 -14.18
N LYS A 99 21.77 4.07 -13.03
CA LYS A 99 22.42 4.17 -11.70
C LYS A 99 22.29 2.90 -10.88
N LYS A 100 21.15 2.21 -10.99
CA LYS A 100 20.79 1.03 -10.18
C LYS A 100 20.10 -0.01 -11.05
N PRO A 101 20.30 -1.30 -10.82
CA PRO A 101 19.43 -2.34 -11.36
C PRO A 101 17.98 -2.10 -10.93
N VAL A 102 17.05 -2.08 -11.88
CA VAL A 102 15.61 -1.83 -11.62
C VAL A 102 14.79 -2.97 -12.18
N TYR A 103 13.90 -3.50 -11.36
CA TYR A 103 12.96 -4.58 -11.67
C TYR A 103 11.56 -4.16 -11.29
N LEU A 104 10.54 -4.60 -12.02
CA LEU A 104 9.16 -4.30 -11.69
C LEU A 104 8.22 -5.46 -12.01
N ILE A 105 7.15 -5.56 -11.28
CA ILE A 105 5.95 -6.27 -11.67
C ILE A 105 4.87 -5.27 -12.11
N THR A 106 3.91 -5.73 -12.86
CA THR A 106 2.71 -4.95 -13.22
C THR A 106 1.50 -5.48 -12.47
N ALA A 107 0.45 -4.67 -12.34
CA ALA A 107 -0.77 -5.03 -11.63
C ALA A 107 -2.03 -4.47 -12.34
N THR A 108 -3.18 -4.57 -11.69
CA THR A 108 -4.51 -4.31 -12.26
C THR A 108 -4.68 -2.93 -12.88
N HIS A 109 -4.14 -1.89 -12.24
CA HIS A 109 -4.17 -0.54 -12.80
C HIS A 109 -3.36 -0.42 -14.10
N ASP A 110 -2.32 -1.22 -14.28
CA ASP A 110 -1.40 -1.09 -15.44
C ASP A 110 -2.01 -1.50 -16.78
N TRP A 111 -3.10 -2.24 -16.75
CA TRP A 111 -3.86 -2.62 -17.95
C TRP A 111 -5.33 -2.19 -17.89
N CYS A 112 -5.66 -1.28 -16.95
CA CYS A 112 -6.99 -0.73 -16.77
C CYS A 112 -8.06 -1.82 -16.62
N CYS A 113 -7.91 -2.69 -15.61
CA CYS A 113 -8.79 -3.86 -15.42
C CYS A 113 -10.27 -3.49 -15.24
N ASP A 114 -10.58 -2.28 -14.80
CA ASP A 114 -11.93 -1.73 -14.63
C ASP A 114 -12.52 -1.14 -15.92
N GLU A 115 -11.75 -1.16 -17.03
CA GLU A 115 -12.13 -0.61 -18.34
C GLU A 115 -12.57 0.87 -18.29
N ASN A 116 -12.05 1.63 -17.33
CA ASN A 116 -12.47 3.00 -17.04
C ASN A 116 -11.31 4.02 -17.10
N PRO A 117 -10.57 4.11 -18.22
CA PRO A 117 -9.51 5.09 -18.36
C PRO A 117 -10.09 6.50 -18.41
N ARG A 118 -9.38 7.48 -17.82
CA ARG A 118 -9.92 8.83 -17.64
C ARG A 118 -8.95 9.90 -18.08
N ARG A 119 -9.49 10.91 -18.80
CA ARG A 119 -8.85 12.21 -19.00
C ARG A 119 -9.85 13.32 -18.71
N PHE A 120 -9.34 14.51 -18.41
CA PHE A 120 -10.15 15.62 -17.93
C PHE A 120 -9.97 16.86 -18.79
N GLU A 121 -11.09 17.50 -19.13
CA GLU A 121 -11.11 18.75 -19.89
C GLU A 121 -12.24 19.64 -19.34
N GLY A 122 -11.89 20.70 -18.63
CA GLY A 122 -12.84 21.57 -17.96
C GLY A 122 -13.71 20.80 -16.95
N ASP A 123 -15.02 20.82 -17.14
CA ASP A 123 -16.00 20.17 -16.26
C ASP A 123 -16.36 18.74 -16.69
N LYS A 124 -15.63 18.17 -17.66
CA LYS A 124 -15.96 16.87 -18.25
C LYS A 124 -14.84 15.84 -18.04
N THR A 125 -15.26 14.60 -17.80
CA THR A 125 -14.43 13.40 -17.86
C THR A 125 -14.66 12.72 -19.23
N PHE A 126 -13.59 12.24 -19.84
CA PHE A 126 -13.61 11.47 -21.07
C PHE A 126 -12.96 10.11 -20.85
N HIS A 127 -13.43 9.08 -21.53
CA HIS A 127 -12.98 7.69 -21.42
C HIS A 127 -12.36 7.16 -22.72
N ASP A 128 -11.90 8.05 -23.59
CA ASP A 128 -11.32 7.77 -24.90
C ASP A 128 -9.77 7.70 -24.86
N VAL A 129 -9.21 7.39 -23.70
CA VAL A 129 -7.76 7.29 -23.49
C VAL A 129 -7.26 5.94 -23.98
N PRO A 130 -6.23 5.88 -24.84
CA PRO A 130 -5.59 4.63 -25.21
C PRO A 130 -4.89 3.99 -24.00
N VAL A 131 -5.21 2.73 -23.71
CA VAL A 131 -4.60 1.95 -22.60
C VAL A 131 -3.66 0.87 -23.13
N MET A 132 -2.77 0.38 -22.27
CA MET A 132 -1.97 -0.82 -22.49
C MET A 132 -2.82 -2.06 -22.22
N LYS A 133 -2.63 -3.11 -23.03
CA LYS A 133 -3.21 -4.42 -22.73
C LYS A 133 -2.28 -5.19 -21.80
N SER A 134 -2.83 -6.04 -20.94
CA SER A 134 -2.05 -6.93 -20.07
C SER A 134 -0.94 -7.68 -20.82
N SER A 135 -1.26 -8.22 -22.01
CA SER A 135 -0.34 -8.96 -22.86
C SER A 135 0.74 -8.13 -23.56
N GLU A 136 0.62 -6.80 -23.57
CA GLU A 136 1.64 -5.90 -24.13
C GLU A 136 2.71 -5.54 -23.09
N LEU A 137 2.38 -5.59 -21.79
CA LEU A 137 3.23 -5.14 -20.70
C LEU A 137 4.55 -5.90 -20.56
N PRO A 138 4.62 -7.25 -20.72
CA PRO A 138 5.90 -7.97 -20.63
C PRO A 138 6.93 -7.52 -21.66
N GLU A 139 6.53 -7.29 -22.90
CA GLU A 139 7.43 -6.77 -23.92
C GLU A 139 7.74 -5.29 -23.72
N PHE A 140 6.76 -4.50 -23.27
CA PHE A 140 6.94 -3.07 -23.05
C PHE A 140 7.94 -2.79 -21.92
N TYR A 141 7.93 -3.60 -20.85
CA TYR A 141 8.83 -3.48 -19.69
C TYR A 141 9.94 -4.55 -19.66
N LYS A 142 10.23 -5.20 -20.77
CA LYS A 142 11.22 -6.31 -20.82
C LYS A 142 12.58 -5.97 -20.21
N ASP A 143 13.03 -4.72 -20.39
CA ASP A 143 14.31 -4.24 -19.87
C ASP A 143 14.36 -4.13 -18.33
N PHE A 144 13.21 -4.26 -17.65
CA PHE A 144 13.08 -4.07 -16.21
C PHE A 144 12.70 -5.37 -15.49
N GLY A 145 13.32 -6.47 -15.88
CA GLY A 145 13.21 -7.79 -15.26
C GLY A 145 13.05 -8.94 -16.24
N PRO A 146 12.01 -8.98 -17.09
CA PRO A 146 11.73 -10.13 -17.95
C PRO A 146 12.92 -10.60 -18.81
N GLU A 147 13.72 -9.69 -19.37
CA GLU A 147 14.87 -10.03 -20.23
C GLU A 147 16.07 -10.58 -19.43
N GLN A 148 16.16 -10.26 -18.12
CA GLN A 148 17.19 -10.78 -17.22
C GLN A 148 16.72 -11.98 -16.39
N ALA A 149 15.49 -12.47 -16.64
CA ALA A 149 14.89 -13.54 -15.86
C ALA A 149 15.68 -14.86 -15.99
N ALA A 150 15.91 -15.52 -14.87
CA ALA A 150 16.48 -16.87 -14.84
C ALA A 150 15.47 -17.92 -15.32
N ASP A 151 14.18 -17.71 -15.05
CA ASP A 151 13.05 -18.49 -15.54
C ASP A 151 11.80 -17.60 -15.53
N SER A 152 10.80 -17.88 -16.36
CA SER A 152 9.58 -17.08 -16.44
C SER A 152 8.34 -17.92 -16.77
N PHE A 153 7.17 -17.37 -16.46
CA PHE A 153 5.87 -17.97 -16.74
C PHE A 153 4.92 -16.86 -17.26
N ILE A 154 4.30 -17.09 -18.41
CA ILE A 154 3.27 -16.19 -18.93
C ILE A 154 1.92 -16.62 -18.36
N THR A 155 1.21 -15.68 -17.77
CA THR A 155 -0.12 -15.92 -17.19
C THR A 155 -1.21 -16.03 -18.26
N ASP A 156 -2.39 -16.49 -17.89
CA ASP A 156 -3.52 -16.68 -18.83
C ASP A 156 -3.99 -15.36 -19.45
N ILE A 157 -3.77 -14.22 -18.79
CA ILE A 157 -4.09 -12.88 -19.32
C ILE A 157 -2.90 -12.24 -20.07
N GLY A 158 -1.80 -12.98 -20.22
CA GLY A 158 -0.63 -12.54 -20.97
C GLY A 158 0.36 -11.68 -20.17
N THR A 159 0.20 -11.50 -18.86
CA THR A 159 1.21 -10.90 -17.98
C THR A 159 2.32 -11.91 -17.67
N ILE A 160 3.36 -11.53 -16.92
CA ILE A 160 4.52 -12.38 -16.70
C ILE A 160 4.87 -12.49 -15.20
N CYS A 161 5.08 -13.74 -14.74
CA CYS A 161 5.85 -14.04 -13.53
C CYS A 161 7.27 -14.40 -13.92
N TYR A 162 8.26 -14.01 -13.11
CA TYR A 162 9.66 -14.32 -13.42
C TYR A 162 10.53 -14.38 -12.17
N THR A 163 11.73 -14.94 -12.29
CA THR A 163 12.69 -15.04 -11.19
C THR A 163 13.98 -14.31 -11.56
N ILE A 164 14.47 -13.47 -10.64
CA ILE A 164 15.76 -12.78 -10.76
C ILE A 164 16.75 -13.38 -9.77
N ASN A 165 17.93 -13.75 -10.25
CA ASN A 165 19.06 -14.10 -9.41
C ASN A 165 19.88 -12.82 -9.15
N LEU A 166 19.75 -12.25 -7.95
CA LEU A 166 20.56 -11.10 -7.55
C LEU A 166 22.00 -11.53 -7.23
N SER A 167 22.14 -12.74 -6.65
CA SER A 167 23.43 -13.39 -6.39
C SER A 167 23.24 -14.91 -6.36
N ASP A 168 24.31 -15.65 -6.10
CA ASP A 168 24.23 -17.10 -5.86
C ASP A 168 23.37 -17.42 -4.62
N LYS A 169 23.28 -16.50 -3.65
CA LYS A 169 22.59 -16.69 -2.38
C LYS A 169 21.21 -16.04 -2.30
N VAL A 170 20.86 -15.11 -3.18
CA VAL A 170 19.62 -14.32 -3.09
C VAL A 170 18.91 -14.31 -4.44
N ARG A 171 17.64 -14.71 -4.42
CA ARG A 171 16.74 -14.70 -5.57
C ARG A 171 15.46 -13.96 -5.23
N VAL A 172 14.88 -13.31 -6.22
CA VAL A 172 13.57 -12.67 -6.10
C VAL A 172 12.59 -13.33 -7.05
N LEU A 173 11.45 -13.78 -6.50
CA LEU A 173 10.32 -14.34 -7.21
C LEU A 173 9.33 -13.22 -7.47
N CYS A 174 9.31 -12.73 -8.71
CA CYS A 174 8.47 -11.63 -9.16
C CYS A 174 7.17 -12.21 -9.71
N LEU A 175 6.07 -12.01 -9.01
CA LEU A 175 4.77 -12.59 -9.32
C LEU A 175 3.81 -11.52 -9.82
N ASN A 176 3.14 -11.80 -10.93
CA ASN A 176 1.93 -11.12 -11.30
C ASN A 176 0.76 -12.01 -10.84
N ASP A 177 -0.03 -11.51 -9.94
CA ASP A 177 -1.16 -12.20 -9.32
C ASP A 177 -2.51 -11.84 -9.93
N ASP A 178 -2.53 -11.06 -11.03
CA ASP A 178 -3.75 -10.76 -11.78
C ASP A 178 -4.27 -12.04 -12.45
N LYS A 179 -5.48 -12.45 -12.09
CA LYS A 179 -6.01 -13.75 -12.49
C LYS A 179 -6.94 -13.66 -13.68
N ASN A 180 -7.73 -12.60 -13.79
CA ASN A 180 -8.71 -12.42 -14.83
C ASN A 180 -9.14 -10.95 -15.01
N GLU A 181 -10.07 -10.74 -15.95
CA GLU A 181 -10.63 -9.44 -16.31
C GLU A 181 -11.52 -8.77 -15.25
N ASN A 182 -11.78 -9.43 -14.11
CA ASN A 182 -12.75 -8.98 -13.10
C ASN A 182 -12.10 -8.60 -11.76
N ASP A 183 -10.87 -8.09 -11.78
CA ASP A 183 -10.15 -7.67 -10.56
C ASP A 183 -10.01 -8.78 -9.50
N HIS A 184 -9.92 -10.04 -9.94
CA HIS A 184 -9.66 -11.18 -9.08
C HIS A 184 -8.17 -11.52 -9.07
N ALA A 185 -7.53 -11.38 -7.92
CA ALA A 185 -6.13 -11.73 -7.74
C ALA A 185 -5.95 -13.18 -7.27
N GLY A 186 -4.89 -13.82 -7.75
CA GLY A 186 -4.53 -15.20 -7.37
C GLY A 186 -3.73 -15.93 -8.44
N PHE A 187 -3.55 -17.22 -8.26
CA PHE A 187 -2.66 -18.03 -9.12
C PHE A 187 -3.37 -19.26 -9.66
N THR A 188 -3.22 -19.50 -10.97
CA THR A 188 -3.72 -20.74 -11.60
C THR A 188 -2.91 -21.96 -11.12
N PRO A 189 -3.46 -23.18 -11.24
CA PRO A 189 -2.71 -24.39 -10.90
C PRO A 189 -1.38 -24.54 -11.64
N GLU A 190 -1.30 -24.08 -12.88
CA GLU A 190 -0.11 -24.10 -13.71
C GLU A 190 0.93 -23.12 -13.20
N CYS A 191 0.52 -21.90 -12.87
CA CYS A 191 1.39 -20.91 -12.24
C CYS A 191 1.93 -21.42 -10.89
N ARG A 192 1.10 -22.01 -10.05
CA ARG A 192 1.52 -22.61 -8.77
C ARG A 192 2.54 -23.73 -8.95
N LYS A 193 2.43 -24.56 -9.97
CA LYS A 193 3.45 -25.59 -10.28
C LYS A 193 4.78 -24.95 -10.65
N TRP A 194 4.75 -23.88 -11.44
CA TRP A 194 5.95 -23.13 -11.78
C TRP A 194 6.57 -22.48 -10.53
N ILE A 195 5.77 -21.85 -9.67
CA ILE A 195 6.21 -21.27 -8.39
C ILE A 195 6.91 -22.31 -7.52
N VAL A 196 6.32 -23.50 -7.33
CA VAL A 196 6.91 -24.59 -6.53
C VAL A 196 8.28 -24.98 -7.11
N LYS A 197 8.39 -25.13 -8.43
CA LYS A 197 9.66 -25.41 -9.10
C LYS A 197 10.74 -24.36 -8.77
N GLN A 198 10.36 -23.06 -8.75
CA GLN A 198 11.32 -21.99 -8.41
C GLN A 198 11.77 -22.07 -6.95
N LEU A 199 10.83 -22.31 -6.02
CA LEU A 199 11.13 -22.46 -4.60
C LEU A 199 12.01 -23.69 -4.32
N GLU A 200 11.75 -24.84 -4.98
CA GLU A 200 12.58 -26.04 -4.90
C GLU A 200 13.98 -25.81 -5.46
N ASN A 201 14.10 -25.09 -6.58
CA ASN A 201 15.39 -24.72 -7.17
C ASN A 201 16.21 -23.85 -6.19
N ALA A 202 15.60 -22.82 -5.60
CA ALA A 202 16.29 -21.98 -4.63
C ALA A 202 16.74 -22.78 -3.39
N LYS A 203 15.86 -23.64 -2.87
CA LYS A 203 16.17 -24.51 -1.74
C LYS A 203 17.32 -25.48 -2.04
N ARG A 204 17.31 -26.12 -3.21
CA ARG A 204 18.38 -27.03 -3.66
C ARG A 204 19.73 -26.32 -3.74
N ASP A 205 19.72 -25.07 -4.24
CA ASP A 205 20.91 -24.28 -4.45
C ASP A 205 21.35 -23.52 -3.18
N GLY A 206 20.61 -23.65 -2.08
CA GLY A 206 20.88 -22.97 -0.79
C GLY A 206 20.64 -21.46 -0.83
N ALA A 207 19.87 -20.97 -1.81
CA ALA A 207 19.58 -19.56 -1.96
C ALA A 207 18.32 -19.16 -1.18
N LEU A 208 18.32 -17.94 -0.60
CA LEU A 208 17.14 -17.30 -0.08
C LEU A 208 16.23 -16.86 -1.23
N MET A 209 14.95 -17.23 -1.20
CA MET A 209 13.94 -16.69 -2.09
C MET A 209 13.13 -15.63 -1.36
N ILE A 210 13.04 -14.44 -1.94
CA ILE A 210 12.18 -13.33 -1.54
C ILE A 210 11.07 -13.23 -2.58
N GLY A 211 9.79 -13.22 -2.15
CA GLY A 211 8.64 -13.02 -3.05
C GLY A 211 8.27 -11.55 -3.16
N ILE A 212 7.84 -11.15 -4.35
CA ILE A 212 7.10 -9.91 -4.57
C ILE A 212 5.84 -10.22 -5.35
N GLU A 213 4.71 -9.64 -4.94
CA GLU A 213 3.43 -9.64 -5.65
C GLU A 213 2.70 -8.31 -5.39
N HIS A 214 1.52 -8.11 -5.93
CA HIS A 214 0.84 -6.84 -5.76
C HIS A 214 -0.24 -6.91 -4.67
N HIS A 215 -1.18 -7.85 -4.76
CA HIS A 215 -2.26 -7.97 -3.78
C HIS A 215 -1.79 -8.69 -2.50
N LEU A 216 -2.53 -8.50 -1.42
CA LEU A 216 -2.13 -8.94 -0.09
C LEU A 216 -2.49 -10.42 0.18
N LEU A 217 -1.60 -11.14 0.85
CA LEU A 217 -1.91 -12.43 1.50
C LEU A 217 -2.46 -12.24 2.90
N VAL A 218 -1.98 -11.20 3.60
CA VAL A 218 -2.34 -10.90 4.98
C VAL A 218 -3.17 -9.61 5.02
N PRO A 219 -4.35 -9.59 5.66
CA PRO A 219 -5.14 -8.38 5.78
C PRO A 219 -4.53 -7.47 6.83
N HIS A 220 -3.68 -6.54 6.41
CA HIS A 220 -3.03 -5.55 7.28
C HIS A 220 -4.02 -4.59 7.93
N ILE A 221 -5.20 -4.42 7.32
CA ILE A 221 -6.35 -3.74 7.91
C ILE A 221 -7.52 -4.71 8.01
N SER A 222 -8.38 -4.47 8.98
CA SER A 222 -9.60 -5.27 9.14
C SER A 222 -10.41 -5.29 7.84
N PRO A 223 -10.76 -6.47 7.29
CA PRO A 223 -11.62 -6.60 6.11
C PRO A 223 -12.99 -5.93 6.25
N LEU A 224 -13.42 -5.61 7.48
CA LEU A 224 -14.61 -4.80 7.73
C LEU A 224 -14.48 -3.36 7.21
N ILE A 225 -13.25 -2.85 7.10
CA ILE A 225 -12.97 -1.51 6.59
C ILE A 225 -12.78 -1.56 5.09
N THR A 226 -11.99 -2.51 4.59
CA THR A 226 -11.60 -2.63 3.17
C THR A 226 -12.50 -3.54 2.33
N GLY A 227 -13.46 -4.24 2.92
CA GLY A 227 -14.32 -5.20 2.20
C GLY A 227 -13.63 -6.50 1.78
N GLY A 228 -12.34 -6.66 2.11
CA GLY A 228 -11.55 -7.83 1.73
C GLY A 228 -11.08 -7.83 0.27
N SER A 229 -11.35 -6.79 -0.50
CA SER A 229 -10.95 -6.66 -1.91
C SER A 229 -9.45 -6.48 -2.11
N THR A 230 -8.72 -6.10 -1.04
CA THR A 230 -7.27 -5.89 -1.10
C THR A 230 -6.44 -7.17 -1.07
N CYS A 231 -7.05 -8.31 -0.77
CA CYS A 231 -6.34 -9.59 -0.66
C CYS A 231 -6.60 -10.48 -1.89
N VAL A 232 -5.65 -11.36 -2.18
CA VAL A 232 -5.83 -12.43 -3.16
C VAL A 232 -7.02 -13.32 -2.78
N GLU A 233 -7.67 -13.94 -3.77
CA GLU A 233 -8.73 -14.92 -3.52
C GLU A 233 -8.23 -16.11 -2.70
N ASN A 234 -9.06 -16.57 -1.77
CA ASN A 234 -8.68 -17.66 -0.88
C ASN A 234 -7.34 -17.46 -0.16
N ARG A 235 -7.06 -16.20 0.27
CA ARG A 235 -5.81 -15.74 0.85
C ARG A 235 -5.17 -16.71 1.87
N GLU A 236 -5.96 -17.34 2.74
CA GLU A 236 -5.44 -18.28 3.76
C GLU A 236 -4.87 -19.56 3.13
N GLU A 237 -5.47 -20.01 2.04
CA GLU A 237 -4.98 -21.15 1.28
C GLU A 237 -3.72 -20.77 0.49
N VAL A 238 -3.70 -19.58 -0.13
CA VAL A 238 -2.55 -19.08 -0.88
C VAL A 238 -1.37 -18.79 0.05
N ALA A 239 -1.60 -18.15 1.20
CA ALA A 239 -0.58 -17.91 2.21
C ALA A 239 -0.03 -19.22 2.79
N SER A 240 -0.89 -20.24 3.02
CA SER A 240 -0.44 -21.59 3.43
C SER A 240 0.41 -22.24 2.34
N PHE A 241 -0.02 -22.12 1.08
CA PHE A 241 0.73 -22.64 -0.07
C PHE A 241 2.15 -22.06 -0.11
N PHE A 242 2.33 -20.76 0.01
CA PHE A 242 3.65 -20.15 0.02
C PHE A 242 4.47 -20.57 1.24
N ALA A 243 3.91 -20.45 2.45
CA ALA A 243 4.60 -20.79 3.69
C ALA A 243 5.06 -22.26 3.72
N ASP A 244 4.20 -23.20 3.31
CA ASP A 244 4.48 -24.63 3.34
C ASP A 244 5.46 -25.07 2.24
N ASN A 245 5.61 -24.29 1.16
CA ASN A 245 6.67 -24.47 0.15
C ASN A 245 7.96 -23.68 0.46
N GLY A 246 8.05 -23.04 1.64
CA GLY A 246 9.28 -22.47 2.17
C GLY A 246 9.54 -21.00 1.80
N LEU A 247 8.58 -20.30 1.19
CA LEU A 247 8.67 -18.85 1.04
C LEU A 247 8.40 -18.17 2.39
N ARG A 248 9.37 -17.39 2.87
CA ARG A 248 9.30 -16.78 4.21
C ARG A 248 8.96 -15.29 4.19
N TYR A 249 9.24 -14.62 3.10
CA TYR A 249 9.12 -13.16 2.97
C TYR A 249 8.41 -12.81 1.68
N MET A 250 7.41 -11.96 1.77
CA MET A 250 6.67 -11.38 0.66
C MET A 250 6.62 -9.87 0.80
N PHE A 251 6.85 -9.13 -0.27
CA PHE A 251 6.65 -7.69 -0.35
C PHE A 251 5.51 -7.42 -1.30
N VAL A 252 4.55 -6.58 -0.88
CA VAL A 252 3.30 -6.30 -1.62
C VAL A 252 3.01 -4.80 -1.63
N GLY A 253 2.07 -4.36 -2.49
CA GLY A 253 1.57 -3.00 -2.57
C GLY A 253 0.06 -2.91 -2.36
N HIS A 254 -0.65 -2.32 -3.33
CA HIS A 254 -2.11 -2.30 -3.51
C HIS A 254 -2.93 -1.54 -2.46
N SER A 255 -2.71 -1.77 -1.17
CA SER A 255 -3.54 -1.15 -0.13
C SER A 255 -3.15 0.30 0.19
N HIS A 256 -2.03 0.78 -0.35
CA HIS A 256 -1.43 2.10 -0.09
C HIS A 256 -1.08 2.35 1.39
N ILE A 257 -0.90 1.29 2.18
CA ILE A 257 -0.65 1.36 3.62
C ILE A 257 0.68 0.72 3.94
N GLN A 258 1.53 1.43 4.67
CA GLN A 258 2.77 0.85 5.17
C GLN A 258 2.49 -0.02 6.40
N ASN A 259 2.68 -1.34 6.28
CA ASN A 259 2.46 -2.25 7.41
C ASN A 259 3.24 -3.56 7.25
N THR A 260 3.51 -4.25 8.36
CA THR A 260 4.14 -5.57 8.37
C THR A 260 3.37 -6.50 9.28
N ASP A 261 3.01 -7.66 8.77
CA ASP A 261 2.31 -8.70 9.53
C ASP A 261 2.73 -10.08 9.01
N TYR A 262 2.21 -11.14 9.57
CA TYR A 262 2.57 -12.50 9.18
C TYR A 262 1.36 -13.44 9.19
N PHE A 263 1.50 -14.50 8.42
CA PHE A 263 0.59 -15.65 8.46
C PHE A 263 1.34 -16.91 8.93
N ARG A 264 0.64 -17.78 9.68
CA ARG A 264 1.12 -19.13 10.02
C ARG A 264 0.18 -20.18 9.45
N SER A 265 0.73 -21.11 8.68
CA SER A 265 -0.02 -22.26 8.19
C SER A 265 -0.36 -23.24 9.31
N ALA A 266 -1.27 -24.18 9.03
CA ALA A 266 -1.59 -25.28 9.94
C ALA A 266 -0.38 -26.20 10.23
N SER A 267 0.60 -26.25 9.32
CA SER A 267 1.87 -26.95 9.49
C SER A 267 2.87 -26.20 10.38
N GLY A 268 2.54 -24.98 10.83
CA GLY A 268 3.38 -24.13 11.67
C GLY A 268 4.38 -23.27 10.90
N ASN A 269 4.46 -23.37 9.56
CA ASN A 269 5.31 -22.55 8.73
C ASN A 269 4.83 -21.10 8.71
N LYS A 270 5.77 -20.16 8.62
CA LYS A 270 5.49 -18.72 8.68
C LYS A 270 5.88 -18.04 7.36
N ILE A 271 5.00 -17.19 6.86
CA ILE A 271 5.34 -16.16 5.87
C ILE A 271 5.11 -14.77 6.48
N THR A 272 6.10 -13.90 6.36
CA THR A 272 6.00 -12.49 6.78
C THR A 272 5.78 -11.65 5.55
N GLU A 273 4.77 -10.81 5.58
CA GLU A 273 4.41 -9.89 4.51
C GLU A 273 4.71 -8.45 4.92
N VAL A 274 5.42 -7.75 4.05
CA VAL A 274 5.67 -6.31 4.17
C VAL A 274 4.83 -5.62 3.10
N ASN A 275 3.78 -4.96 3.53
CA ASN A 275 2.95 -4.13 2.68
C ASN A 275 3.57 -2.75 2.56
N VAL A 276 3.99 -2.39 1.36
CA VAL A 276 4.65 -1.13 1.03
C VAL A 276 3.58 -0.12 0.61
N GLY A 277 3.51 1.00 1.31
CA GLY A 277 2.53 2.05 0.99
C GLY A 277 2.81 2.72 -0.36
N SER A 278 1.81 3.43 -0.88
CA SER A 278 1.95 4.12 -2.16
C SER A 278 3.00 5.23 -2.12
N LEU A 279 3.90 5.23 -3.11
CA LEU A 279 4.91 6.27 -3.27
C LEU A 279 4.28 7.65 -3.57
N CYS A 280 3.13 7.69 -4.22
CA CYS A 280 2.43 8.94 -4.59
C CYS A 280 1.29 9.31 -3.65
N GLY A 281 1.22 8.65 -2.48
CA GLY A 281 0.34 8.95 -1.36
C GLY A 281 1.12 9.16 -0.06
N TYR A 282 0.42 9.53 1.02
CA TYR A 282 1.06 9.64 2.34
C TYR A 282 1.37 8.22 2.89
N PRO A 283 2.55 7.95 3.43
CA PRO A 283 3.69 8.84 3.67
C PRO A 283 4.78 8.81 2.58
N ALA A 284 4.54 8.28 1.39
CA ALA A 284 5.52 8.09 0.31
C ALA A 284 6.72 7.25 0.78
N PRO A 285 6.52 5.99 1.17
CA PRO A 285 7.56 5.16 1.77
C PRO A 285 8.55 4.63 0.72
N ILE A 286 9.79 4.50 1.15
CA ILE A 286 10.88 3.80 0.46
C ILE A 286 11.40 2.75 1.43
N VAL A 287 11.16 1.47 1.14
CA VAL A 287 11.51 0.37 2.04
C VAL A 287 12.88 -0.18 1.69
N ASN A 288 13.86 0.05 2.53
CA ASN A 288 15.24 -0.43 2.37
C ASN A 288 15.44 -1.71 3.16
N VAL A 289 15.87 -2.77 2.49
CA VAL A 289 16.04 -4.12 3.06
C VAL A 289 17.49 -4.55 2.98
N THR A 290 18.01 -5.08 4.07
CA THR A 290 19.32 -5.76 4.11
C THR A 290 19.10 -7.26 4.29
N VAL A 291 19.68 -8.05 3.43
CA VAL A 291 19.72 -9.52 3.57
C VAL A 291 20.85 -9.88 4.50
N ASN A 292 20.53 -10.45 5.67
CA ASN A 292 21.52 -10.84 6.66
C ASN A 292 22.14 -12.23 6.34
N ASP A 293 23.32 -12.48 6.84
CA ASP A 293 24.07 -13.76 6.64
C ASP A 293 23.31 -15.03 7.08
N ASP A 294 22.39 -14.90 8.02
CA ASP A 294 21.54 -16.00 8.51
C ASP A 294 20.23 -16.15 7.72
N ASN A 295 20.16 -15.52 6.55
CA ASN A 295 18.97 -15.47 5.70
C ASN A 295 17.73 -14.85 6.39
N THR A 296 17.90 -14.02 7.39
CA THR A 296 16.85 -13.10 7.88
C THR A 296 16.92 -11.79 7.09
N LEU A 297 15.86 -11.01 7.14
CA LEU A 297 15.83 -9.68 6.55
C LEU A 297 15.76 -8.63 7.65
N SER A 298 16.56 -7.56 7.50
CA SER A 298 16.38 -6.32 8.26
C SER A 298 15.83 -5.27 7.32
N TYR A 299 14.77 -4.56 7.70
CA TYR A 299 14.27 -3.46 6.89
C TYR A 299 14.17 -2.17 7.68
N GLU A 300 14.25 -1.06 6.97
CA GLU A 300 14.03 0.29 7.44
C GLU A 300 13.21 1.05 6.40
N VAL A 301 12.16 1.74 6.86
CA VAL A 301 11.29 2.56 6.00
C VAL A 301 11.76 4.00 6.08
N GLU A 302 12.17 4.54 4.96
CA GLU A 302 12.37 5.96 4.78
C GLU A 302 11.13 6.58 4.14
N HIS A 303 10.84 7.82 4.46
CA HIS A 303 9.78 8.58 3.82
C HIS A 303 10.37 9.67 2.93
N LEU A 304 9.72 9.97 1.81
CA LEU A 304 10.14 11.10 0.99
C LEU A 304 9.99 12.39 1.79
N GLU A 305 11.08 13.12 1.95
CA GLU A 305 11.09 14.34 2.77
C GLU A 305 10.63 15.57 1.98
N LYS A 306 11.05 15.67 0.71
CA LYS A 306 10.79 16.83 -0.12
C LYS A 306 10.77 16.48 -1.61
N PHE A 307 10.09 17.31 -2.39
CA PHE A 307 10.09 17.26 -3.85
C PHE A 307 9.97 18.70 -4.41
N THR A 308 10.24 18.87 -5.69
CA THR A 308 10.14 20.18 -6.34
C THR A 308 8.80 20.31 -7.05
N LEU A 309 7.94 21.21 -6.59
CA LEU A 309 6.66 21.52 -7.23
C LEU A 309 6.68 22.94 -7.80
N ASN A 310 6.46 23.08 -9.11
CA ASN A 310 6.47 24.38 -9.80
C ASN A 310 7.76 25.19 -9.52
N GLY A 311 8.92 24.52 -9.49
CA GLY A 311 10.22 25.14 -9.24
C GLY A 311 10.48 25.55 -7.79
N LYS A 312 9.64 25.10 -6.85
CA LYS A 312 9.81 25.35 -5.41
C LYS A 312 9.97 24.05 -4.65
N GLU A 313 10.92 24.02 -3.72
CA GLU A 313 11.06 22.94 -2.77
C GLU A 313 9.81 22.88 -1.88
N THR A 314 9.18 21.71 -1.82
CA THR A 314 7.94 21.43 -1.08
C THR A 314 8.21 20.33 -0.08
N ASP A 315 7.79 20.51 1.17
CA ASP A 315 7.81 19.47 2.20
C ASP A 315 6.80 18.39 1.84
N ALA A 316 7.30 17.19 1.51
CA ALA A 316 6.47 16.09 1.02
C ALA A 316 5.51 15.58 2.10
N GLN A 317 5.98 15.47 3.35
CA GLN A 317 5.16 14.94 4.44
C GLN A 317 3.97 15.84 4.73
N SER A 318 4.19 17.16 4.84
CA SER A 318 3.09 18.10 5.05
C SER A 318 2.11 18.15 3.87
N PHE A 319 2.63 18.08 2.64
CA PHE A 319 1.82 18.10 1.42
C PHE A 319 0.91 16.87 1.33
N LEU A 320 1.50 15.67 1.43
CA LEU A 320 0.80 14.40 1.33
C LEU A 320 -0.16 14.16 2.51
N ALA A 321 0.26 14.50 3.74
CA ALA A 321 -0.59 14.41 4.92
C ALA A 321 -1.83 15.31 4.82
N LYS A 322 -1.65 16.52 4.28
CA LYS A 322 -2.79 17.42 4.02
C LYS A 322 -3.77 16.80 3.05
N HIS A 323 -3.28 16.26 1.92
CA HIS A 323 -4.13 15.58 0.94
C HIS A 323 -4.88 14.40 1.56
N ALA A 324 -4.17 13.49 2.26
CA ALA A 324 -4.77 12.35 2.94
C ALA A 324 -5.84 12.75 3.97
N CYS A 325 -5.61 13.82 4.74
CA CYS A 325 -6.59 14.35 5.67
C CYS A 325 -7.80 14.98 4.96
N ASP A 326 -7.57 15.69 3.86
CA ASP A 326 -8.67 16.30 3.10
C ASP A 326 -9.61 15.22 2.51
N LEU A 327 -9.07 14.05 2.10
CA LEU A 327 -9.87 12.91 1.66
C LEU A 327 -10.80 12.38 2.75
N ILE A 328 -10.26 12.03 3.92
CA ILE A 328 -11.09 11.47 4.99
C ILE A 328 -12.15 12.49 5.47
N PHE A 329 -11.83 13.78 5.41
CA PHE A 329 -12.78 14.85 5.75
C PHE A 329 -13.81 15.14 4.65
N ASN A 330 -13.57 14.70 3.40
CA ASN A 330 -14.62 14.67 2.40
C ASN A 330 -15.75 13.71 2.76
N LEU A 331 -15.47 12.60 3.47
CA LEU A 331 -16.52 11.75 4.06
C LEU A 331 -17.44 12.52 5.02
N THR A 332 -16.93 13.51 5.72
CA THR A 332 -17.70 14.26 6.71
C THR A 332 -18.61 15.32 6.10
N LYS A 333 -18.47 15.60 4.80
CA LYS A 333 -19.35 16.54 4.08
C LYS A 333 -20.69 15.91 3.68
N CYS A 334 -20.86 14.59 3.84
CA CYS A 334 -22.08 13.89 3.51
C CYS A 334 -23.27 14.33 4.37
N ARG A 335 -24.45 14.36 3.77
CA ARG A 335 -25.70 14.75 4.44
C ARG A 335 -26.61 13.56 4.71
N GLU A 336 -26.60 12.57 3.83
CA GLU A 336 -27.44 11.40 3.85
C GLU A 336 -26.59 10.11 3.82
N LYS A 337 -27.23 8.97 4.19
CA LYS A 337 -26.56 7.67 4.25
C LYS A 337 -25.95 7.27 2.90
N GLN A 338 -26.68 7.46 1.83
CA GLN A 338 -26.24 7.06 0.49
C GLN A 338 -25.03 7.88 0.04
N ASP A 339 -25.01 9.19 0.24
CA ASP A 339 -23.85 10.06 -0.02
C ASP A 339 -22.61 9.64 0.82
N PHE A 340 -22.82 9.16 2.05
CA PHE A 340 -21.73 8.60 2.86
C PHE A 340 -21.17 7.30 2.27
N ILE A 341 -22.04 6.38 1.84
CA ILE A 341 -21.65 5.11 1.21
C ILE A 341 -20.83 5.39 -0.04
N GLU A 342 -21.34 6.20 -0.96
CA GLU A 342 -20.66 6.56 -2.21
C GLU A 342 -19.28 7.18 -2.00
N ARG A 343 -19.12 8.05 -0.99
CA ARG A 343 -17.83 8.64 -0.64
C ARG A 343 -16.87 7.64 0.00
N ALA A 344 -17.39 6.72 0.80
CA ALA A 344 -16.59 5.68 1.42
C ALA A 344 -16.06 4.70 0.35
N ASP A 345 -16.93 4.26 -0.56
CA ASP A 345 -16.55 3.38 -1.68
C ASP A 345 -15.52 4.07 -2.61
N ALA A 346 -15.66 5.38 -2.84
CA ALA A 346 -14.66 6.16 -3.60
C ALA A 346 -13.28 6.23 -2.94
N LEU A 347 -13.18 5.93 -1.64
CA LEU A 347 -11.93 5.81 -0.88
C LEU A 347 -11.49 4.35 -0.69
N ASN A 348 -12.06 3.41 -1.43
CA ASN A 348 -11.84 1.96 -1.29
C ASN A 348 -12.14 1.45 0.13
N LEU A 349 -13.07 2.10 0.83
CA LEU A 349 -13.63 1.63 2.10
C LEU A 349 -14.92 0.86 1.82
N ASN A 350 -15.29 -0.06 2.72
CA ASN A 350 -16.57 -0.75 2.60
C ASN A 350 -17.74 0.15 3.04
N GLY A 351 -18.23 0.98 2.11
CA GLY A 351 -19.29 1.94 2.37
C GLY A 351 -20.60 1.29 2.83
N GLU A 352 -20.98 0.15 2.27
CA GLU A 352 -22.18 -0.60 2.68
C GLU A 352 -22.09 -1.06 4.15
N GLU A 353 -20.97 -1.67 4.56
CA GLU A 353 -20.75 -2.10 5.94
C GLU A 353 -20.71 -0.90 6.90
N LEU A 354 -19.93 0.12 6.57
CA LEU A 354 -19.84 1.35 7.35
C LEU A 354 -21.19 2.06 7.43
N GLY A 355 -21.96 2.05 6.36
CA GLY A 355 -23.29 2.63 6.26
C GLY A 355 -24.32 1.98 7.20
N LYS A 356 -24.13 0.73 7.63
CA LYS A 356 -24.99 0.10 8.67
C LYS A 356 -24.92 0.86 9.98
N TYR A 357 -23.82 1.54 10.25
CA TYR A 357 -23.59 2.32 11.46
C TYR A 357 -23.87 3.82 11.29
N TRP A 358 -24.51 4.23 10.17
CA TRP A 358 -24.79 5.63 9.85
C TRP A 358 -25.51 6.38 10.99
N PHE A 359 -26.44 5.74 11.68
CA PHE A 359 -27.16 6.34 12.82
C PHE A 359 -26.21 6.77 13.95
N MET A 360 -25.07 6.11 14.11
CA MET A 360 -24.02 6.46 15.08
C MET A 360 -23.05 7.50 14.50
N ILE A 361 -22.75 7.43 13.21
CA ILE A 361 -21.78 8.28 12.50
C ILE A 361 -22.36 9.69 12.26
N LYS A 362 -23.63 9.77 11.86
CA LYS A 362 -24.31 11.04 11.47
C LYS A 362 -24.19 12.19 12.48
N PRO A 363 -24.35 11.99 13.81
CA PRO A 363 -24.17 13.06 14.78
C PRO A 363 -22.76 13.63 14.84
N PHE A 364 -21.74 12.77 14.62
CA PHE A 364 -20.34 13.17 14.60
C PHE A 364 -20.00 13.93 13.30
N VAL A 365 -20.41 13.42 12.15
CA VAL A 365 -20.23 14.06 10.84
C VAL A 365 -20.72 15.52 10.87
N ARG A 366 -21.86 15.77 11.47
CA ARG A 366 -22.44 17.13 11.54
C ARG A 366 -21.68 18.10 12.45
N LYS A 367 -20.86 17.60 13.35
CA LYS A 367 -20.17 18.41 14.37
C LYS A 367 -18.66 18.34 14.29
N ILE A 368 -18.11 17.55 13.39
CA ILE A 368 -16.67 17.22 13.36
C ILE A 368 -15.78 18.47 13.27
N ASP A 369 -16.21 19.47 12.51
CA ASP A 369 -15.44 20.70 12.29
C ASP A 369 -15.46 21.65 13.51
N THR A 370 -16.42 21.49 14.43
CA THR A 370 -16.61 22.38 15.59
C THR A 370 -16.43 21.68 16.92
N ALA A 371 -16.48 20.34 16.95
CA ALA A 371 -16.36 19.57 18.18
C ALA A 371 -14.91 19.53 18.68
N LEU A 372 -14.78 19.51 19.99
CA LEU A 372 -13.52 19.22 20.68
C LEU A 372 -13.53 17.77 21.18
N VAL A 373 -12.36 17.20 21.38
CA VAL A 373 -12.19 15.87 22.01
C VAL A 373 -12.92 15.83 23.37
N TRP A 374 -12.94 16.95 24.09
CA TRP A 374 -13.67 17.11 25.35
C TRP A 374 -15.18 16.94 25.19
N ASP A 375 -15.77 17.33 24.06
CA ASP A 375 -17.21 17.18 23.84
C ASP A 375 -17.59 15.71 23.66
N VAL A 376 -16.75 14.95 22.96
CA VAL A 376 -16.89 13.50 22.86
C VAL A 376 -16.80 12.84 24.26
N TYR A 377 -15.80 13.21 25.05
CA TYR A 377 -15.68 12.71 26.42
C TYR A 377 -16.92 13.00 27.27
N LYS A 378 -17.45 14.24 27.21
CA LYS A 378 -18.68 14.60 27.95
C LYS A 378 -19.87 13.74 27.53
N LEU A 379 -20.05 13.52 26.23
CA LEU A 379 -21.10 12.66 25.69
C LEU A 379 -20.94 11.21 26.20
N LEU A 380 -19.76 10.63 26.06
CA LEU A 380 -19.49 9.26 26.53
C LEU A 380 -19.71 9.13 28.04
N ARG A 381 -19.36 10.16 28.80
CA ARG A 381 -19.57 10.19 30.25
C ARG A 381 -21.06 10.23 30.61
N SER A 382 -21.88 11.02 29.90
CA SER A 382 -23.33 11.08 30.13
C SER A 382 -24.03 9.75 29.82
N LEU A 383 -23.43 8.93 28.93
CA LEU A 383 -23.88 7.57 28.56
C LEU A 383 -23.29 6.48 29.44
N GLY A 384 -22.43 6.80 30.41
CA GLY A 384 -21.75 5.80 31.25
C GLY A 384 -20.67 5.00 30.55
N LEU A 385 -20.15 5.47 29.41
CA LEU A 385 -19.23 4.76 28.51
C LEU A 385 -17.75 5.12 28.70
N THR A 386 -17.37 5.81 29.76
CA THR A 386 -15.99 6.28 30.02
C THR A 386 -15.12 5.27 30.78
N LYS A 387 -15.41 3.96 30.70
CA LYS A 387 -14.58 2.95 31.34
C LYS A 387 -13.15 2.98 30.75
N GLY A 388 -12.15 3.05 31.63
CA GLY A 388 -10.73 3.00 31.25
C GLY A 388 -10.11 4.38 30.94
N VAL A 389 -10.89 5.48 30.99
CA VAL A 389 -10.38 6.85 30.83
C VAL A 389 -10.77 7.72 32.02
N SER A 390 -9.80 8.44 32.58
CA SER A 390 -10.04 9.38 33.67
C SER A 390 -10.43 10.77 33.10
N LYS A 391 -11.07 11.59 33.97
CA LYS A 391 -11.28 13.00 33.66
C LYS A 391 -9.96 13.74 33.44
N ALA A 392 -8.91 13.38 34.17
CA ALA A 392 -7.60 13.98 34.01
C ALA A 392 -6.96 13.66 32.66
N ASP A 393 -7.13 12.44 32.14
CA ASP A 393 -6.67 12.07 30.79
C ASP A 393 -7.38 12.93 29.73
N ALA A 394 -8.71 13.01 29.79
CA ALA A 394 -9.51 13.78 28.82
C ALA A 394 -9.21 15.30 28.89
N MET A 395 -8.89 15.82 30.07
CA MET A 395 -8.53 17.24 30.26
C MET A 395 -7.24 17.64 29.51
N LYS A 396 -6.30 16.69 29.27
CA LYS A 396 -5.10 16.96 28.47
C LYS A 396 -5.42 17.35 27.03
N PHE A 397 -6.55 16.88 26.52
CA PHE A 397 -7.02 17.13 25.14
C PHE A 397 -8.26 18.06 25.11
N ARG A 398 -8.47 18.83 26.16
CA ARG A 398 -9.66 19.67 26.35
C ARG A 398 -9.92 20.63 25.19
N TYR A 399 -8.88 21.18 24.61
CA TYR A 399 -8.97 22.17 23.54
C TYR A 399 -8.58 21.60 22.18
N LYS A 400 -8.23 20.30 22.11
CA LYS A 400 -7.85 19.67 20.84
C LYS A 400 -9.09 19.50 19.96
N PRO A 401 -9.08 20.03 18.71
CA PRO A 401 -10.15 19.79 17.76
C PRO A 401 -10.32 18.29 17.49
N LEU A 402 -11.56 17.82 17.44
CA LEU A 402 -11.85 16.42 17.13
C LEU A 402 -11.32 16.05 15.75
N ARG A 403 -11.46 16.95 14.78
CA ARG A 403 -10.94 16.79 13.42
C ARG A 403 -9.44 16.50 13.40
N GLU A 404 -8.66 17.24 14.19
CA GLU A 404 -7.21 17.03 14.28
C GLU A 404 -6.87 15.63 14.81
N MET A 405 -7.52 15.18 15.89
CA MET A 405 -7.30 13.84 16.45
C MET A 405 -7.69 12.73 15.47
N ILE A 406 -8.76 12.90 14.70
CA ILE A 406 -9.17 11.93 13.66
C ILE A 406 -8.13 11.91 12.53
N GLY A 407 -7.64 13.07 12.11
CA GLY A 407 -6.58 13.17 11.11
C GLY A 407 -5.30 12.43 11.53
N GLU A 408 -4.86 12.62 12.78
CA GLU A 408 -3.69 11.91 13.33
C GLU A 408 -3.87 10.38 13.32
N ILE A 409 -5.07 9.90 13.70
CA ILE A 409 -5.38 8.46 13.67
C ILE A 409 -5.36 7.96 12.22
N TRP A 410 -5.94 8.71 11.29
CA TRP A 410 -5.96 8.34 9.88
C TRP A 410 -4.54 8.27 9.28
N LEU A 411 -3.69 9.25 9.56
CA LEU A 411 -2.30 9.22 9.13
C LEU A 411 -1.54 8.03 9.72
N SER A 412 -1.81 7.68 11.00
CA SER A 412 -1.22 6.48 11.63
C SER A 412 -1.67 5.16 10.97
N VAL A 413 -2.86 5.13 10.34
CA VAL A 413 -3.26 3.98 9.52
C VAL A 413 -2.38 3.86 8.30
N LEU A 414 -2.15 4.96 7.59
CA LEU A 414 -1.43 4.97 6.32
C LEU A 414 0.08 4.75 6.50
N ASP A 415 0.66 5.34 7.55
CA ASP A 415 2.12 5.30 7.79
C ASP A 415 2.59 4.10 8.63
N GLY A 416 1.67 3.19 9.00
CA GLY A 416 2.00 2.02 9.82
C GLY A 416 2.41 2.40 11.25
N THR A 417 1.84 3.49 11.77
CA THR A 417 2.07 3.96 13.15
C THR A 417 3.52 4.35 13.43
N VAL A 418 4.00 5.34 12.70
CA VAL A 418 5.34 5.95 12.96
C VAL A 418 5.49 6.38 14.43
N ASN A 419 4.41 6.88 15.02
CA ASN A 419 4.39 7.37 16.40
C ASN A 419 3.43 6.53 17.27
N PRO A 420 3.84 5.36 17.78
CA PRO A 420 2.97 4.51 18.57
C PRO A 420 2.63 5.16 19.92
N HIS A 421 1.39 4.94 20.35
CA HIS A 421 0.87 5.41 21.62
C HIS A 421 0.79 4.25 22.63
N PRO A 422 1.65 4.21 23.66
CA PRO A 422 1.59 3.19 24.71
C PRO A 422 0.20 3.11 25.36
N ARG A 423 -0.25 1.89 25.71
CA ARG A 423 -1.58 1.66 26.30
C ARG A 423 -1.83 2.41 27.60
N ASP A 424 -0.78 2.80 28.31
CA ASP A 424 -0.84 3.63 29.52
C ASP A 424 -0.82 5.14 29.24
N SER A 425 -0.70 5.57 27.98
CA SER A 425 -0.75 6.97 27.61
C SER A 425 -2.18 7.53 27.70
N ALA A 426 -2.29 8.82 27.99
CA ALA A 426 -3.59 9.49 28.00
C ALA A 426 -4.24 9.54 26.60
N TYR A 427 -3.41 9.68 25.55
CA TYR A 427 -3.88 9.68 24.18
C TYR A 427 -4.56 8.34 23.84
N TYR A 428 -3.86 7.24 24.03
CA TYR A 428 -4.40 5.89 23.80
C TYR A 428 -5.72 5.69 24.55
N ARG A 429 -5.74 5.97 25.88
CA ARG A 429 -6.96 5.77 26.68
C ARG A 429 -8.15 6.58 26.19
N VAL A 430 -7.95 7.84 25.79
CA VAL A 430 -9.01 8.71 25.27
C VAL A 430 -9.54 8.22 23.95
N VAL A 431 -8.66 7.87 23.00
CA VAL A 431 -9.04 7.37 21.67
C VAL A 431 -9.73 6.02 21.79
N MET A 432 -9.16 5.06 22.53
CA MET A 432 -9.75 3.72 22.70
C MET A 432 -11.07 3.76 23.47
N CYS A 433 -11.25 4.72 24.36
CA CYS A 433 -12.57 4.94 24.99
C CYS A 433 -13.64 5.25 23.94
N ALA A 434 -13.34 6.11 22.97
CA ALA A 434 -14.27 6.47 21.90
C ALA A 434 -14.47 5.32 20.90
N LEU A 435 -13.39 4.71 20.42
CA LEU A 435 -13.44 3.60 19.45
C LEU A 435 -14.13 2.35 20.01
N SER A 436 -14.03 2.08 21.31
CA SER A 436 -14.68 0.93 21.94
C SER A 436 -16.12 1.22 22.43
N ALA A 437 -16.58 2.46 22.39
CA ALA A 437 -17.92 2.79 22.86
C ALA A 437 -19.04 2.07 22.08
N PRO A 438 -18.99 1.94 20.73
CA PRO A 438 -19.96 1.18 19.97
C PRO A 438 -20.08 -0.28 20.41
N SER A 439 -18.96 -0.96 20.60
CA SER A 439 -18.94 -2.36 21.03
C SER A 439 -19.44 -2.57 22.46
N ARG A 440 -19.37 -1.54 23.29
CA ARG A 440 -19.95 -1.56 24.66
C ARG A 440 -21.48 -1.36 24.65
N ILE A 441 -22.02 -0.66 23.66
CA ILE A 441 -23.46 -0.51 23.44
C ILE A 441 -24.02 -1.79 22.83
N ALA A 442 -23.42 -2.27 21.75
CA ALA A 442 -23.85 -3.46 21.02
C ALA A 442 -22.95 -4.67 21.39
N LYS A 443 -23.08 -5.15 22.62
CA LYS A 443 -22.18 -6.16 23.23
C LYS A 443 -22.05 -7.47 22.45
N ASN A 444 -23.06 -7.86 21.69
CA ASN A 444 -23.07 -9.11 20.91
C ASN A 444 -22.61 -8.91 19.47
N ASN A 445 -22.26 -7.68 19.06
CA ASN A 445 -21.78 -7.42 17.72
C ASN A 445 -20.27 -7.72 17.64
N THR A 446 -19.93 -8.82 16.95
CA THR A 446 -18.55 -9.28 16.78
C THR A 446 -17.72 -8.31 15.94
N ASP A 447 -18.34 -7.62 14.99
CA ASP A 447 -17.65 -6.75 14.04
C ASP A 447 -17.19 -5.45 14.72
N LEU A 448 -18.03 -4.89 15.59
CA LEU A 448 -17.62 -3.75 16.42
C LEU A 448 -16.48 -4.09 17.40
N ARG A 449 -16.39 -5.36 17.84
CA ARG A 449 -15.23 -5.81 18.63
C ARG A 449 -13.97 -5.91 17.77
N LYS A 450 -14.06 -6.42 16.54
CA LYS A 450 -12.93 -6.46 15.59
C LYS A 450 -12.44 -5.05 15.28
N LEU A 451 -13.34 -4.08 15.06
CA LEU A 451 -12.97 -2.66 14.88
C LEU A 451 -12.25 -2.09 16.11
N THR A 452 -12.65 -2.50 17.31
CA THR A 452 -11.95 -2.07 18.54
C THR A 452 -10.53 -2.63 18.60
N LEU A 453 -10.33 -3.90 18.20
CA LEU A 453 -9.00 -4.54 18.14
C LEU A 453 -8.12 -3.90 17.05
N ALA A 454 -8.70 -3.61 15.89
CA ALA A 454 -7.99 -2.88 14.83
C ALA A 454 -7.51 -1.50 15.32
N GLY A 455 -8.36 -0.77 16.07
CA GLY A 455 -7.96 0.49 16.69
C GLY A 455 -6.81 0.36 17.70
N ASP A 456 -6.76 -0.73 18.47
CA ASP A 456 -5.63 -1.02 19.37
C ASP A 456 -4.32 -1.19 18.58
N ASN A 457 -4.35 -2.00 17.51
CA ASN A 457 -3.18 -2.23 16.65
C ASN A 457 -2.71 -0.93 15.98
N ILE A 458 -3.63 -0.14 15.42
CA ILE A 458 -3.32 1.16 14.81
C ILE A 458 -2.63 2.10 15.81
N LEU A 459 -3.09 2.15 17.07
CA LEU A 459 -2.51 3.04 18.06
C LEU A 459 -1.18 2.53 18.63
N THR A 460 -0.98 1.22 18.72
CA THR A 460 0.23 0.62 19.32
C THR A 460 1.30 0.23 18.31
N GLY A 461 0.97 0.17 17.01
CA GLY A 461 1.89 -0.25 15.94
C GLY A 461 1.99 -1.76 15.72
N GLY A 462 1.07 -2.55 16.33
CA GLY A 462 1.07 -4.01 16.15
C GLY A 462 2.20 -4.76 16.86
N GLU A 463 2.48 -5.99 16.43
CA GLU A 463 3.52 -6.86 17.01
C GLU A 463 4.90 -6.62 16.37
N ILE A 464 4.93 -6.29 15.07
CA ILE A 464 6.17 -6.00 14.34
C ILE A 464 6.23 -4.48 14.14
N ASN A 465 7.41 -3.90 14.36
CA ASN A 465 7.58 -2.47 14.08
C ASN A 465 7.56 -2.23 12.56
N ASN A 466 6.54 -1.51 12.09
CA ASN A 466 6.30 -1.26 10.67
C ASN A 466 7.34 -0.35 10.01
N GLN A 467 8.16 0.36 10.78
CA GLN A 467 9.18 1.29 10.27
C GLN A 467 10.58 0.66 10.24
N LYS A 468 10.86 -0.26 11.16
CA LYS A 468 12.16 -0.91 11.24
C LYS A 468 12.06 -2.21 12.02
N ALA A 469 12.41 -3.31 11.39
CA ALA A 469 12.44 -4.61 12.06
C ALA A 469 13.46 -5.55 11.45
N ARG A 470 13.80 -6.59 12.21
CA ARG A 470 14.41 -7.81 11.70
C ARG A 470 13.33 -8.91 11.68
N ILE A 471 13.11 -9.51 10.53
CA ILE A 471 12.05 -10.50 10.27
C ILE A 471 12.62 -11.81 9.79
#